data_3c72938f89c01254a46af4190afa246f
#
_entry.id   3c72938f89c01254a46af4190afa246f
#
_cell.length_a   1.000
_cell.length_b   1.000
_cell.length_c   1.000
_cell.angle_alpha   90.00
_cell.angle_beta   90.00
_cell.angle_gamma   90.00
#
_symmetry.space_group_name_H-M   'P 1'
#
loop_
_entity.id
_entity.type
_entity.pdbx_description
1 polymer ?
#
loop_
_entity_poly.entity_id
_entity_poly.type
_entity_poly.pdbx_seq_one_letter_code
_entity_poly.pdbx_strand_id
1 'polypeptide(L)'
;MSRTPRTLLRALSAGTAVGLLAISLTACGGNDTASSTSACKPAHSDLKTITEGELTVASYDYAPATILKGEGVTGMEGDLINEIAKLECLKVTVSTSGGAGAVIPSVQSKRVDIGSGNWLRTKERTKIVYMSTPLWSDPQAIVSKTGLTSDDLEGKVIGSVAGNLWNDSMQKWLGDKFKIYQDDESIYGDLKAGRIDAVVASSASANYRFKSAPIEGATVVNVKPNANVPQFVAVGQVMLPSSLDNAALGKALDEDITKLREDGTIKKLLEKYGIDPSVGEPGAPSEL
;
A
#
# COMPACT_ATOMS: atom_id res chain seq x y z
N MET A 1 -38.33 -23.68 43.75
CA MET A 1 -38.04 -23.83 45.15
C MET A 1 -36.90 -22.91 45.46
N SER A 2 -37.23 -21.79 46.05
CA SER A 2 -37.02 -21.37 47.43
C SER A 2 -35.61 -20.80 47.62
N ARG A 3 -35.31 -19.65 48.10
CA ARG A 3 -35.93 -18.51 48.75
C ARG A 3 -34.80 -17.55 49.13
N THR A 4 -34.97 -16.29 48.90
CA THR A 4 -34.30 -15.20 49.64
C THR A 4 -34.61 -15.34 51.16
N PRO A 5 -34.04 -14.59 52.13
CA PRO A 5 -34.04 -13.12 52.17
C PRO A 5 -32.93 -12.40 53.00
N ARG A 6 -32.86 -11.04 52.84
CA ARG A 6 -32.95 -9.93 53.84
C ARG A 6 -32.03 -9.95 55.07
N THR A 7 -31.42 -8.81 55.43
CA THR A 7 -31.88 -7.67 56.26
C THR A 7 -30.75 -6.68 56.50
N LEU A 8 -30.88 -5.39 56.29
CA LEU A 8 -31.31 -4.28 57.15
C LEU A 8 -30.46 -4.06 58.43
N LEU A 9 -29.86 -2.90 58.64
CA LEU A 9 -30.28 -1.75 59.46
C LEU A 9 -29.10 -0.85 59.84
N ARG A 10 -29.27 0.48 59.61
CA ARG A 10 -29.25 1.65 60.56
C ARG A 10 -27.96 1.84 61.40
N ALA A 11 -27.50 3.02 61.72
CA ALA A 11 -28.09 4.36 61.89
C ALA A 11 -27.00 5.41 62.09
N LEU A 12 -27.36 6.62 61.73
CA LEU A 12 -27.19 7.94 62.39
C LEU A 12 -26.08 8.16 63.42
N SER A 13 -25.33 9.25 63.22
CA SER A 13 -25.38 10.39 64.13
C SER A 13 -24.58 11.58 63.62
N ALA A 14 -25.15 12.74 63.85
CA ALA A 14 -24.77 14.06 63.49
C ALA A 14 -23.66 14.59 64.42
N GLY A 15 -22.87 15.57 63.94
CA GLY A 15 -21.94 16.33 64.73
C GLY A 15 -21.45 17.53 63.97
N THR A 16 -22.11 18.63 64.21
CA THR A 16 -21.81 20.00 63.77
C THR A 16 -20.55 20.53 64.46
N ALA A 17 -19.61 21.13 63.73
CA ALA A 17 -18.73 22.18 64.30
C ALA A 17 -18.27 23.09 63.18
N VAL A 18 -18.69 24.35 63.30
CA VAL A 18 -18.28 25.54 62.56
C VAL A 18 -16.89 25.94 63.00
N GLY A 19 -16.00 26.24 62.04
CA GLY A 19 -14.71 26.86 62.29
C GLY A 19 -14.24 27.63 61.05
N LEU A 20 -14.63 28.88 60.98
CA LEU A 20 -14.00 29.88 60.09
C LEU A 20 -12.55 30.12 60.53
N LEU A 21 -11.57 29.96 59.64
CA LEU A 21 -10.37 30.79 59.66
C LEU A 21 -9.90 31.04 58.24
N ALA A 22 -9.67 32.29 57.98
CA ALA A 22 -9.27 32.84 56.70
C ALA A 22 -7.73 32.77 56.52
N ILE A 23 -7.33 32.92 55.26
CA ILE A 23 -6.12 33.56 54.73
C ILE A 23 -4.86 32.69 54.72
N SER A 24 -4.39 32.36 53.51
CA SER A 24 -3.16 32.93 52.92
C SER A 24 -3.03 32.50 51.44
N LEU A 25 -3.11 33.48 50.57
CA LEU A 25 -2.55 33.38 49.22
C LEU A 25 -1.05 33.19 49.31
N THR A 26 -0.56 32.05 48.96
CA THR A 26 0.82 31.88 48.49
C THR A 26 0.72 31.41 47.05
N ALA A 27 0.96 32.34 46.16
CA ALA A 27 1.28 32.06 44.78
C ALA A 27 2.61 31.31 44.74
N CYS A 28 2.57 29.98 44.63
CA CYS A 28 3.70 29.22 44.15
C CYS A 28 3.47 28.96 42.67
N GLY A 29 4.27 29.60 41.82
CA GLY A 29 4.38 29.33 40.43
C GLY A 29 4.69 27.84 40.20
N GLY A 30 3.68 27.08 39.90
CA GLY A 30 3.78 25.79 39.24
C GLY A 30 4.15 26.07 37.78
N ASN A 31 5.36 25.74 37.43
CA ASN A 31 5.80 25.68 36.04
C ASN A 31 5.05 24.53 35.41
N ASP A 32 3.80 24.77 35.04
CA ASP A 32 3.08 23.88 34.12
C ASP A 32 3.84 23.97 32.81
N THR A 33 4.81 23.08 32.65
CA THR A 33 5.29 22.69 31.34
C THR A 33 4.12 22.03 30.66
N ALA A 34 3.18 22.82 30.18
CA ALA A 34 2.26 22.40 29.14
C ALA A 34 3.16 21.97 27.99
N SER A 35 3.37 20.67 27.88
CA SER A 35 3.85 20.06 26.66
C SER A 35 2.86 20.48 25.59
N SER A 36 3.17 21.57 24.89
CA SER A 36 2.47 21.94 23.68
C SER A 36 2.75 20.84 22.68
N THR A 37 1.95 19.79 22.69
CA THR A 37 1.71 19.00 21.48
C THR A 37 1.19 20.02 20.48
N SER A 38 2.08 20.55 19.63
CA SER A 38 1.66 21.41 18.54
C SER A 38 0.63 20.60 17.77
N ALA A 39 -0.62 21.09 17.73
CA ALA A 39 -1.67 20.46 16.97
C ALA A 39 -1.13 20.26 15.54
N CYS A 40 -1.20 19.03 15.04
CA CYS A 40 -0.74 18.73 13.69
C CYS A 40 -1.47 19.69 12.73
N LYS A 41 -0.74 20.31 11.81
CA LYS A 41 -1.28 21.21 10.79
C LYS A 41 -1.22 20.49 9.45
N PRO A 42 -2.37 20.16 8.83
CA PRO A 42 -2.38 19.50 7.54
C PRO A 42 -1.76 20.38 6.46
N ALA A 43 -1.12 19.76 5.47
CA ALA A 43 -0.57 20.45 4.31
C ALA A 43 -1.69 21.06 3.45
N HIS A 44 -2.84 20.38 3.37
CA HIS A 44 -4.00 20.80 2.60
C HIS A 44 -5.22 20.96 3.51
N SER A 45 -5.63 22.20 3.80
CA SER A 45 -6.72 22.51 4.74
C SER A 45 -8.11 22.21 4.19
N ASP A 46 -8.26 22.05 2.88
CA ASP A 46 -9.50 21.76 2.17
C ASP A 46 -9.67 20.29 1.81
N LEU A 47 -8.71 19.44 2.20
CA LEU A 47 -8.75 18.00 2.00
C LEU A 47 -9.95 17.37 2.72
N LYS A 48 -10.72 16.57 1.98
CA LYS A 48 -11.84 15.81 2.51
C LYS A 48 -11.63 14.33 2.27
N THR A 49 -11.76 13.55 3.32
CA THR A 49 -11.76 12.09 3.30
C THR A 49 -13.14 11.55 3.58
N ILE A 50 -13.39 10.28 3.25
CA ILE A 50 -14.67 9.60 3.48
C ILE A 50 -15.00 9.56 4.98
N THR A 51 -14.00 9.28 5.80
CA THR A 51 -14.09 9.35 7.26
C THR A 51 -13.19 10.49 7.74
N GLU A 52 -13.79 11.46 8.46
CA GLU A 52 -13.04 12.60 8.97
C GLU A 52 -11.85 12.18 9.84
N GLY A 53 -10.68 12.73 9.56
CA GLY A 53 -9.43 12.41 10.26
C GLY A 53 -8.79 11.07 9.88
N GLU A 54 -9.34 10.33 8.92
CA GLU A 54 -8.79 9.07 8.45
C GLU A 54 -8.52 9.10 6.94
N LEU A 55 -7.44 8.44 6.52
CA LEU A 55 -7.19 8.08 5.13
C LEU A 55 -7.50 6.59 4.97
N THR A 56 -8.62 6.27 4.34
CA THR A 56 -9.07 4.89 4.15
C THR A 56 -8.46 4.30 2.88
N VAL A 57 -7.85 3.11 3.00
CA VAL A 57 -7.04 2.48 1.95
C VAL A 57 -7.55 1.09 1.64
N ALA A 58 -7.93 0.81 0.39
CA ALA A 58 -8.09 -0.57 -0.06
C ALA A 58 -6.72 -1.16 -0.42
N SER A 59 -6.36 -2.25 0.23
CA SER A 59 -5.04 -2.89 0.04
C SER A 59 -5.11 -4.41 0.15
N TYR A 60 -4.09 -5.07 -0.34
CA TYR A 60 -3.86 -6.51 -0.24
C TYR A 60 -2.35 -6.78 -0.11
N ASP A 61 -1.98 -8.00 0.30
CA ASP A 61 -0.56 -8.36 0.37
C ASP A 61 0.04 -8.47 -1.04
N TYR A 62 1.01 -7.61 -1.31
CA TYR A 62 1.80 -7.60 -2.54
C TYR A 62 3.22 -7.08 -2.24
N ALA A 63 4.00 -7.88 -1.54
CA ALA A 63 5.35 -7.50 -1.13
C ALA A 63 6.29 -7.29 -2.34
N PRO A 64 7.16 -6.26 -2.31
CA PRO A 64 7.43 -5.33 -1.23
C PRO A 64 6.54 -4.06 -1.26
N ALA A 65 5.63 -3.91 -2.23
CA ALA A 65 4.81 -2.69 -2.35
C ALA A 65 3.90 -2.52 -1.13
N THR A 66 3.07 -3.52 -0.85
CA THR A 66 2.16 -3.53 0.29
C THR A 66 2.33 -4.80 1.11
N ILE A 67 2.52 -4.64 2.41
CA ILE A 67 2.63 -5.72 3.39
C ILE A 67 1.63 -5.41 4.50
N LEU A 68 0.61 -6.24 4.63
CA LEU A 68 -0.42 -6.06 5.65
C LEU A 68 0.13 -6.44 7.02
N LYS A 69 -0.13 -5.60 8.03
CA LYS A 69 0.33 -5.82 9.40
C LYS A 69 -0.75 -5.41 10.40
N GLY A 70 -1.48 -6.39 10.90
CA GLY A 70 -2.64 -6.11 11.75
C GLY A 70 -3.68 -5.30 10.98
N GLU A 71 -4.07 -4.14 11.52
CA GLU A 71 -5.00 -3.19 10.89
C GLU A 71 -4.29 -2.16 9.99
N GLY A 72 -2.98 -2.24 9.84
CA GLY A 72 -2.17 -1.29 9.07
C GLY A 72 -1.54 -1.89 7.84
N VAL A 73 -0.88 -1.05 7.06
CA VAL A 73 -0.10 -1.41 5.89
C VAL A 73 1.31 -0.84 6.01
N THR A 74 2.29 -1.63 5.58
CA THR A 74 3.71 -1.26 5.42
C THR A 74 4.16 -1.74 4.03
N GLY A 75 5.45 -1.75 3.75
CA GLY A 75 5.96 -1.94 2.40
C GLY A 75 6.26 -0.58 1.75
N MET A 76 6.74 -0.56 0.53
CA MET A 76 7.12 0.70 -0.14
C MET A 76 5.95 1.67 -0.25
N GLU A 77 4.80 1.22 -0.77
CA GLU A 77 3.58 2.03 -0.84
C GLU A 77 2.97 2.26 0.53
N GLY A 78 2.91 1.21 1.37
CA GLY A 78 2.34 1.34 2.70
C GLY A 78 3.06 2.39 3.55
N ASP A 79 4.39 2.40 3.53
CA ASP A 79 5.18 3.40 4.25
C ASP A 79 5.02 4.79 3.63
N LEU A 80 4.96 4.90 2.29
CA LEU A 80 4.71 6.17 1.61
C LEU A 80 3.33 6.74 1.96
N ILE A 81 2.29 5.90 1.97
CA ILE A 81 0.93 6.29 2.38
C ILE A 81 0.92 6.79 3.84
N ASN A 82 1.69 6.15 4.73
CA ASN A 82 1.83 6.63 6.11
C ASN A 82 2.54 7.99 6.18
N GLU A 83 3.53 8.27 5.33
CA GLU A 83 4.17 9.60 5.27
C GLU A 83 3.20 10.66 4.72
N ILE A 84 2.41 10.36 3.66
CA ILE A 84 1.34 11.24 3.16
C ILE A 84 0.32 11.53 4.28
N ALA A 85 -0.15 10.49 4.96
CA ALA A 85 -1.11 10.66 6.06
C ALA A 85 -0.58 11.55 7.19
N LYS A 86 0.73 11.47 7.49
CA LYS A 86 1.38 12.38 8.46
C LYS A 86 1.37 13.83 7.99
N LEU A 87 1.64 14.10 6.70
CA LEU A 87 1.57 15.44 6.14
C LEU A 87 0.17 16.03 6.26
N GLU A 88 -0.86 15.18 6.14
CA GLU A 88 -2.26 15.57 6.17
C GLU A 88 -2.94 15.41 7.54
N CYS A 89 -2.17 15.06 8.57
CA CYS A 89 -2.71 14.83 9.92
C CYS A 89 -3.81 13.77 9.98
N LEU A 90 -3.72 12.76 9.10
CA LEU A 90 -4.68 11.68 8.98
C LEU A 90 -4.16 10.39 9.62
N LYS A 91 -5.06 9.54 10.08
CA LYS A 91 -4.79 8.16 10.48
C LYS A 91 -5.07 7.23 9.30
N VAL A 92 -4.13 6.37 8.97
CA VAL A 92 -4.35 5.33 7.95
C VAL A 92 -5.24 4.22 8.51
N THR A 93 -6.30 3.89 7.77
CA THR A 93 -7.19 2.75 8.05
C THR A 93 -7.29 1.88 6.81
N VAL A 94 -7.03 0.57 6.96
CA VAL A 94 -6.91 -0.36 5.83
C VAL A 94 -8.11 -1.28 5.70
N SER A 95 -8.65 -1.36 4.49
CA SER A 95 -9.67 -2.35 4.08
C SER A 95 -9.02 -3.42 3.21
N THR A 96 -9.08 -4.67 3.64
CA THR A 96 -8.42 -5.82 2.97
C THR A 96 -9.41 -6.73 2.25
N SER A 97 -10.68 -6.35 2.13
CA SER A 97 -11.71 -7.21 1.58
C SER A 97 -11.58 -7.41 0.06
N GLY A 98 -11.44 -8.64 -0.40
CA GLY A 98 -11.59 -9.04 -1.80
C GLY A 98 -10.30 -9.03 -2.64
N GLY A 99 -9.12 -8.85 -2.03
CA GLY A 99 -7.84 -8.90 -2.75
C GLY A 99 -7.70 -7.84 -3.83
N ALA A 100 -6.77 -8.04 -4.78
CA ALA A 100 -6.48 -7.10 -5.85
C ALA A 100 -7.72 -6.69 -6.65
N GLY A 101 -8.60 -7.64 -6.99
CA GLY A 101 -9.79 -7.38 -7.81
C GLY A 101 -10.80 -6.42 -7.17
N ALA A 102 -10.75 -6.20 -5.86
CA ALA A 102 -11.68 -5.33 -5.14
C ALA A 102 -11.17 -3.88 -4.99
N VAL A 103 -9.90 -3.60 -5.21
CA VAL A 103 -9.29 -2.28 -4.95
C VAL A 103 -9.95 -1.19 -5.80
N ILE A 104 -9.88 -1.29 -7.12
CA ILE A 104 -10.47 -0.29 -8.03
C ILE A 104 -11.99 -0.13 -7.80
N PRO A 105 -12.79 -1.22 -7.72
CA PRO A 105 -14.21 -1.10 -7.38
C PRO A 105 -14.48 -0.42 -6.04
N SER A 106 -13.63 -0.61 -5.02
CA SER A 106 -13.79 0.04 -3.71
C SER A 106 -13.57 1.54 -3.78
N VAL A 107 -12.57 1.97 -4.57
CA VAL A 107 -12.30 3.39 -4.85
C VAL A 107 -13.46 4.02 -5.62
N GLN A 108 -13.89 3.38 -6.72
CA GLN A 108 -15.00 3.87 -7.55
C GLN A 108 -16.30 4.03 -6.76
N SER A 109 -16.61 3.06 -5.89
CA SER A 109 -17.81 3.09 -5.05
C SER A 109 -17.68 3.96 -3.81
N LYS A 110 -16.55 4.67 -3.65
CA LYS A 110 -16.26 5.56 -2.51
C LYS A 110 -16.37 4.86 -1.14
N ARG A 111 -15.99 3.59 -1.09
CA ARG A 111 -15.86 2.85 0.18
C ARG A 111 -14.52 3.13 0.86
N VAL A 112 -13.53 3.54 0.07
CA VAL A 112 -12.19 3.94 0.52
C VAL A 112 -11.74 5.18 -0.24
N ASP A 113 -10.83 5.95 0.34
CA ASP A 113 -10.27 7.16 -0.26
C ASP A 113 -9.31 6.83 -1.39
N ILE A 114 -8.40 5.86 -1.15
CA ILE A 114 -7.36 5.46 -2.09
C ILE A 114 -7.24 3.95 -2.18
N GLY A 115 -6.62 3.49 -3.26
CA GLY A 115 -6.16 2.11 -3.43
C GLY A 115 -4.65 2.02 -3.35
N SER A 116 -4.13 0.84 -2.97
CA SER A 116 -2.70 0.51 -3.02
C SER A 116 -2.49 -0.96 -3.43
N GLY A 117 -1.27 -1.31 -3.84
CA GLY A 117 -0.91 -2.65 -4.30
C GLY A 117 -0.32 -2.65 -5.71
N ASN A 118 0.61 -1.74 -5.96
CA ASN A 118 1.40 -1.65 -7.21
C ASN A 118 0.53 -1.40 -8.46
N TRP A 119 -0.39 -0.43 -8.37
CA TRP A 119 -1.29 -0.11 -9.47
C TRP A 119 -0.59 0.68 -10.57
N LEU A 120 -0.43 0.04 -11.73
CA LEU A 120 0.15 0.68 -12.91
C LEU A 120 -0.89 1.55 -13.63
N ARG A 121 -0.44 2.71 -14.18
CA ARG A 121 -1.26 3.61 -14.96
C ARG A 121 -1.57 3.00 -16.32
N THR A 122 -2.87 2.88 -16.64
CA THR A 122 -3.34 2.48 -17.96
C THR A 122 -4.42 3.43 -18.43
N LYS A 123 -4.60 3.51 -19.75
CA LYS A 123 -5.65 4.30 -20.37
C LYS A 123 -7.07 3.92 -19.90
N GLU A 124 -7.29 2.65 -19.58
CA GLU A 124 -8.57 2.17 -19.08
C GLU A 124 -8.82 2.63 -17.66
N ARG A 125 -7.80 2.55 -16.78
CA ARG A 125 -7.90 2.94 -15.37
C ARG A 125 -8.11 4.45 -15.23
N THR A 126 -7.42 5.28 -16.03
CA THR A 126 -7.58 6.74 -15.98
C THR A 126 -8.97 7.23 -16.37
N LYS A 127 -9.78 6.41 -17.04
CA LYS A 127 -11.20 6.72 -17.34
C LYS A 127 -12.13 6.52 -16.14
N ILE A 128 -11.75 5.70 -15.17
CA ILE A 128 -12.64 5.25 -14.11
C ILE A 128 -12.19 5.61 -12.70
N VAL A 129 -10.89 5.90 -12.50
CA VAL A 129 -10.31 6.42 -11.27
C VAL A 129 -9.27 7.47 -11.58
N TYR A 130 -9.07 8.40 -10.65
CA TYR A 130 -7.90 9.27 -10.68
C TYR A 130 -6.66 8.44 -10.37
N MET A 131 -5.60 8.61 -11.13
CA MET A 131 -4.29 8.00 -10.90
C MET A 131 -3.31 9.12 -10.56
N SER A 132 -2.74 9.09 -9.37
CA SER A 132 -1.83 10.14 -8.87
C SER A 132 -0.63 10.38 -9.80
N THR A 133 0.19 11.36 -9.50
CA THR A 133 1.56 11.41 -10.04
C THR A 133 2.30 10.12 -9.75
N PRO A 134 3.23 9.66 -10.62
CA PRO A 134 3.92 8.38 -10.43
C PRO A 134 4.71 8.33 -9.12
N LEU A 135 4.64 7.21 -8.42
CA LEU A 135 5.46 6.92 -7.24
C LEU A 135 6.88 6.52 -7.65
N TRP A 136 6.96 5.53 -8.52
CA TRP A 136 8.18 4.98 -9.11
C TRP A 136 7.86 4.21 -10.40
N SER A 137 8.91 3.83 -11.11
CA SER A 137 8.81 2.88 -12.23
C SER A 137 8.92 1.45 -11.72
N ASP A 138 8.10 0.54 -12.26
CA ASP A 138 8.19 -0.89 -11.95
C ASP A 138 8.24 -1.72 -13.24
N PRO A 139 9.44 -2.04 -13.73
CA PRO A 139 9.59 -2.92 -14.88
C PRO A 139 9.12 -4.33 -14.55
N GLN A 140 8.70 -5.08 -15.55
CA GLN A 140 8.43 -6.49 -15.41
C GLN A 140 9.73 -7.30 -15.49
N ALA A 141 9.73 -8.49 -14.89
CA ALA A 141 10.86 -9.40 -14.90
C ALA A 141 10.42 -10.85 -15.14
N ILE A 142 11.33 -11.63 -15.67
CA ILE A 142 11.26 -13.08 -15.84
C ILE A 142 12.18 -13.72 -14.83
N VAL A 143 11.62 -14.61 -14.03
CA VAL A 143 12.38 -15.42 -13.06
C VAL A 143 12.46 -16.83 -13.58
N SER A 144 13.66 -17.34 -13.84
CA SER A 144 13.88 -18.70 -14.36
C SER A 144 15.19 -19.29 -13.88
N LYS A 145 15.32 -20.62 -13.88
CA LYS A 145 16.56 -21.31 -13.56
C LYS A 145 17.58 -21.31 -14.69
N THR A 146 17.18 -20.93 -15.89
CA THR A 146 18.00 -20.98 -17.10
C THR A 146 18.29 -19.61 -17.71
N GLY A 147 17.92 -18.52 -17.02
CA GLY A 147 18.14 -17.15 -17.50
C GLY A 147 17.32 -16.78 -18.72
N LEU A 148 16.06 -17.27 -18.82
CA LEU A 148 15.18 -16.98 -19.95
C LEU A 148 14.95 -15.48 -20.09
N THR A 149 14.90 -15.01 -21.32
CA THR A 149 14.53 -13.66 -21.74
C THR A 149 13.11 -13.65 -22.35
N SER A 150 12.60 -12.49 -22.72
CA SER A 150 11.27 -12.36 -23.36
C SER A 150 11.18 -13.13 -24.68
N ASP A 151 12.32 -13.35 -25.36
CA ASP A 151 12.38 -14.04 -26.65
C ASP A 151 12.37 -15.57 -26.51
N ASP A 152 12.64 -16.08 -25.29
CA ASP A 152 12.76 -17.52 -25.01
C ASP A 152 11.48 -18.16 -24.47
N LEU A 153 10.40 -17.38 -24.30
CA LEU A 153 9.19 -17.84 -23.61
C LEU A 153 8.32 -18.78 -24.45
N GLU A 154 8.43 -18.72 -25.77
CA GLU A 154 7.62 -19.57 -26.65
C GLU A 154 7.94 -21.07 -26.42
N GLY A 155 6.90 -21.86 -26.27
CA GLY A 155 6.99 -23.30 -25.98
C GLY A 155 7.34 -23.66 -24.53
N LYS A 156 7.64 -22.68 -23.68
CA LYS A 156 7.90 -22.86 -22.24
C LYS A 156 6.61 -22.78 -21.42
N VAL A 157 6.62 -23.42 -20.26
CA VAL A 157 5.52 -23.33 -19.30
C VAL A 157 5.77 -22.12 -18.40
N ILE A 158 4.96 -21.07 -18.58
CA ILE A 158 5.15 -19.78 -17.91
C ILE A 158 4.02 -19.56 -16.90
N GLY A 159 4.38 -19.11 -15.69
CA GLY A 159 3.43 -18.73 -14.66
C GLY A 159 3.35 -17.23 -14.46
N SER A 160 2.19 -16.74 -14.04
CA SER A 160 1.98 -15.39 -13.53
C SER A 160 0.88 -15.38 -12.48
N VAL A 161 0.86 -14.39 -11.59
CA VAL A 161 -0.20 -14.23 -10.60
C VAL A 161 -1.40 -13.55 -11.23
N ALA A 162 -2.60 -13.91 -10.78
CA ALA A 162 -3.87 -13.33 -11.22
C ALA A 162 -3.90 -11.80 -11.03
N GLY A 163 -4.51 -11.09 -11.98
CA GLY A 163 -4.63 -9.62 -11.94
C GLY A 163 -3.48 -8.84 -12.58
N ASN A 164 -2.40 -9.50 -12.99
CA ASN A 164 -1.33 -8.86 -13.74
C ASN A 164 -1.79 -8.44 -15.15
N LEU A 165 -1.36 -7.24 -15.59
CA LEU A 165 -1.82 -6.64 -16.85
C LEU A 165 -1.44 -7.44 -18.10
N TRP A 166 -0.37 -8.20 -18.05
CA TRP A 166 0.13 -9.01 -19.17
C TRP A 166 -0.56 -10.38 -19.30
N ASN A 167 -1.38 -10.79 -18.33
CA ASN A 167 -1.93 -12.13 -18.28
C ASN A 167 -2.75 -12.47 -19.53
N ASP A 168 -3.64 -11.58 -19.99
CA ASP A 168 -4.47 -11.81 -21.16
C ASP A 168 -3.63 -11.97 -22.44
N SER A 169 -2.60 -11.13 -22.61
CA SER A 169 -1.69 -11.19 -23.75
C SER A 169 -0.85 -12.47 -23.70
N MET A 170 -0.34 -12.84 -22.53
CA MET A 170 0.42 -14.08 -22.33
C MET A 170 -0.45 -15.32 -22.58
N GLN A 171 -1.69 -15.32 -22.07
CA GLN A 171 -2.64 -16.43 -22.30
C GLN A 171 -2.96 -16.60 -23.80
N LYS A 172 -3.17 -15.48 -24.50
CA LYS A 172 -3.43 -15.48 -25.94
C LYS A 172 -2.21 -15.98 -26.73
N TRP A 173 -0.99 -15.65 -26.31
CA TRP A 173 0.25 -16.03 -26.98
C TRP A 173 0.62 -17.48 -26.71
N LEU A 174 0.64 -17.90 -25.44
CA LEU A 174 1.21 -19.19 -25.00
C LEU A 174 0.15 -20.28 -24.81
N GLY A 175 -1.15 -19.94 -24.80
CA GLY A 175 -2.24 -20.90 -24.63
C GLY A 175 -2.10 -21.74 -23.37
N ASP A 176 -2.17 -23.06 -23.51
CA ASP A 176 -2.07 -24.03 -22.40
C ASP A 176 -0.72 -24.04 -21.69
N LYS A 177 0.30 -23.39 -22.25
CA LYS A 177 1.60 -23.20 -21.62
C LYS A 177 1.64 -22.04 -20.63
N PHE A 178 0.61 -21.19 -20.59
CA PHE A 178 0.50 -20.15 -19.61
C PHE A 178 -0.38 -20.58 -18.44
N LYS A 179 0.09 -20.41 -17.21
CA LYS A 179 -0.61 -20.78 -15.99
C LYS A 179 -0.82 -19.57 -15.09
N ILE A 180 -2.04 -19.35 -14.61
CA ILE A 180 -2.39 -18.29 -13.67
C ILE A 180 -2.47 -18.88 -12.27
N TYR A 181 -1.74 -18.27 -11.33
CA TYR A 181 -1.69 -18.61 -9.91
C TYR A 181 -2.43 -17.58 -9.09
N GLN A 182 -2.90 -17.97 -7.90
CA GLN A 182 -3.59 -17.04 -7.01
C GLN A 182 -2.62 -16.26 -6.09
N ASP A 183 -1.42 -16.79 -5.88
CA ASP A 183 -0.44 -16.25 -4.94
C ASP A 183 1.01 -16.60 -5.35
N ASP A 184 1.95 -15.85 -4.78
CA ASP A 184 3.37 -16.00 -5.00
C ASP A 184 3.93 -17.32 -4.44
N GLU A 185 3.40 -17.83 -3.34
CA GLU A 185 3.93 -19.05 -2.71
C GLU A 185 3.75 -20.25 -3.64
N SER A 186 2.57 -20.40 -4.21
CA SER A 186 2.22 -21.47 -5.17
C SER A 186 3.06 -21.39 -6.43
N ILE A 187 3.19 -20.20 -7.04
CA ILE A 187 3.89 -20.05 -8.31
C ILE A 187 5.41 -20.29 -8.15
N TYR A 188 6.04 -19.73 -7.11
CA TYR A 188 7.48 -19.97 -6.88
C TYR A 188 7.76 -21.38 -6.37
N GLY A 189 6.80 -22.02 -5.69
CA GLY A 189 6.83 -23.43 -5.36
C GLY A 189 6.88 -24.31 -6.62
N ASP A 190 6.10 -23.98 -7.64
CA ASP A 190 6.09 -24.67 -8.93
C ASP A 190 7.37 -24.41 -9.75
N LEU A 191 7.91 -23.20 -9.73
CA LEU A 191 9.20 -22.89 -10.34
C LEU A 191 10.33 -23.69 -9.66
N LYS A 192 10.36 -23.72 -8.34
CA LYS A 192 11.35 -24.49 -7.56
C LYS A 192 11.29 -25.98 -7.89
N ALA A 193 10.09 -26.51 -8.01
CA ALA A 193 9.85 -27.93 -8.35
C ALA A 193 10.06 -28.26 -9.84
N GLY A 194 10.28 -27.26 -10.71
CA GLY A 194 10.41 -27.46 -12.16
C GLY A 194 9.11 -27.81 -12.88
N ARG A 195 7.95 -27.50 -12.28
CA ARG A 195 6.63 -27.67 -12.91
C ARG A 195 6.29 -26.56 -13.89
N ILE A 196 6.96 -25.40 -13.76
CA ILE A 196 6.99 -24.31 -14.73
C ILE A 196 8.44 -23.91 -15.01
N ASP A 197 8.69 -23.35 -16.19
CA ASP A 197 10.03 -22.95 -16.63
C ASP A 197 10.39 -21.54 -16.16
N ALA A 198 9.40 -20.65 -16.08
CA ALA A 198 9.59 -19.28 -15.61
C ALA A 198 8.34 -18.67 -14.97
N VAL A 199 8.58 -17.61 -14.20
CA VAL A 199 7.55 -16.70 -13.65
C VAL A 199 7.73 -15.34 -14.31
N VAL A 200 6.62 -14.70 -14.72
CA VAL A 200 6.58 -13.28 -15.09
C VAL A 200 5.92 -12.51 -13.94
N ALA A 201 6.66 -11.56 -13.40
CA ALA A 201 6.24 -10.76 -12.25
C ALA A 201 6.76 -9.32 -12.36
N SER A 202 6.37 -8.44 -11.42
CA SER A 202 7.05 -7.16 -11.18
C SER A 202 8.51 -7.41 -10.79
N SER A 203 9.41 -6.59 -11.31
CA SER A 203 10.84 -6.68 -10.97
C SER A 203 11.08 -6.46 -9.48
N ALA A 204 10.36 -5.52 -8.87
CA ALA A 204 10.45 -5.24 -7.45
C ALA A 204 10.05 -6.46 -6.61
N SER A 205 8.89 -7.07 -6.91
CA SER A 205 8.40 -8.27 -6.22
C SER A 205 9.35 -9.45 -6.41
N ALA A 206 9.81 -9.70 -7.64
CA ALA A 206 10.74 -10.77 -7.94
C ALA A 206 12.04 -10.65 -7.16
N ASN A 207 12.69 -9.47 -7.17
CA ASN A 207 13.94 -9.24 -6.46
C ASN A 207 13.78 -9.32 -4.93
N TYR A 208 12.71 -8.76 -4.38
CA TYR A 208 12.40 -8.84 -2.95
C TYR A 208 12.22 -10.31 -2.51
N ARG A 209 11.43 -11.08 -3.26
CA ARG A 209 11.22 -12.50 -3.02
C ARG A 209 12.54 -13.29 -3.06
N PHE A 210 13.36 -13.02 -4.06
CA PHE A 210 14.67 -13.68 -4.22
C PHE A 210 15.62 -13.41 -3.06
N LYS A 211 15.60 -12.18 -2.52
CA LYS A 211 16.40 -11.82 -1.35
C LYS A 211 15.96 -12.59 -0.10
N SER A 212 14.68 -12.82 0.08
CA SER A 212 14.10 -13.50 1.27
C SER A 212 14.04 -15.02 1.14
N ALA A 213 13.83 -15.56 -0.07
CA ALA A 213 13.66 -16.99 -0.36
C ALA A 213 14.28 -17.33 -1.72
N PRO A 214 15.63 -17.39 -1.81
CA PRO A 214 16.31 -17.66 -3.07
C PRO A 214 15.97 -19.07 -3.60
N ILE A 215 15.88 -19.19 -4.91
CA ILE A 215 15.77 -20.47 -5.61
C ILE A 215 17.12 -20.74 -6.28
N GLU A 216 17.74 -21.85 -5.93
CA GLU A 216 19.07 -22.24 -6.45
C GLU A 216 19.07 -22.29 -7.99
N GLY A 217 20.07 -21.63 -8.58
CA GLY A 217 20.26 -21.53 -10.03
C GLY A 217 19.29 -20.56 -10.73
N ALA A 218 18.30 -20.01 -10.05
CA ALA A 218 17.39 -19.07 -10.71
C ALA A 218 17.98 -17.64 -10.73
N THR A 219 17.58 -16.89 -11.76
CA THR A 219 17.94 -15.48 -11.97
C THR A 219 16.70 -14.65 -12.25
N VAL A 220 16.80 -13.35 -12.00
CA VAL A 220 15.78 -12.35 -12.34
C VAL A 220 16.32 -11.55 -13.53
N VAL A 221 15.59 -11.56 -14.64
CA VAL A 221 15.93 -10.85 -15.87
C VAL A 221 14.82 -9.90 -16.23
N ASN A 222 15.10 -8.60 -16.37
CA ASN A 222 14.09 -7.64 -16.80
C ASN A 222 13.60 -7.98 -18.21
N VAL A 223 12.29 -7.86 -18.43
CA VAL A 223 11.70 -8.09 -19.75
C VAL A 223 12.24 -7.10 -20.78
N LYS A 224 12.29 -7.56 -22.03
CA LYS A 224 12.50 -6.72 -23.21
C LYS A 224 11.18 -6.61 -23.97
N PRO A 225 11.02 -5.58 -24.83
CA PRO A 225 9.85 -5.48 -25.69
C PRO A 225 9.60 -6.76 -26.47
N ASN A 226 8.35 -7.24 -26.47
CA ASN A 226 7.90 -8.40 -27.22
C ASN A 226 6.55 -8.10 -27.88
N ALA A 227 6.43 -8.31 -29.19
CA ALA A 227 5.22 -7.98 -29.95
C ALA A 227 3.97 -8.75 -29.49
N ASN A 228 4.13 -9.94 -28.90
CA ASN A 228 3.02 -10.73 -28.38
C ASN A 228 2.48 -10.20 -27.04
N VAL A 229 3.29 -9.38 -26.32
CA VAL A 229 2.94 -8.82 -25.01
C VAL A 229 3.19 -7.32 -25.03
N PRO A 230 2.23 -6.52 -25.52
CA PRO A 230 2.38 -5.05 -25.61
C PRO A 230 2.78 -4.38 -24.29
N GLN A 231 2.38 -4.97 -23.15
CA GLN A 231 2.72 -4.48 -21.82
C GLN A 231 4.23 -4.56 -21.48
N PHE A 232 5.03 -5.26 -22.30
CA PHE A 232 6.49 -5.33 -22.15
C PHE A 232 7.22 -4.20 -22.88
N VAL A 233 6.50 -3.37 -23.65
CA VAL A 233 7.11 -2.31 -24.46
C VAL A 233 7.48 -1.08 -23.61
N ALA A 234 6.69 -0.77 -22.60
CA ALA A 234 6.90 0.38 -21.74
C ALA A 234 7.04 -0.05 -20.27
N VAL A 235 7.90 0.68 -19.54
CA VAL A 235 8.02 0.47 -18.10
C VAL A 235 6.78 1.04 -17.40
N GLY A 236 6.11 0.21 -16.61
CA GLY A 236 4.95 0.62 -15.84
C GLY A 236 5.31 1.65 -14.77
N GLN A 237 4.44 2.64 -14.58
CA GLN A 237 4.54 3.61 -13.51
C GLN A 237 3.48 3.30 -12.45
N VAL A 238 3.93 3.11 -11.22
CA VAL A 238 3.06 2.84 -10.05
C VAL A 238 2.44 4.13 -9.55
N MET A 239 1.15 4.10 -9.26
CA MET A 239 0.37 5.25 -8.81
C MET A 239 -0.66 4.83 -7.76
N LEU A 240 -1.15 5.79 -6.98
CA LEU A 240 -2.26 5.59 -6.05
C LEU A 240 -3.57 5.95 -6.76
N PRO A 241 -4.49 4.99 -6.96
CA PRO A 241 -5.83 5.30 -7.46
C PRO A 241 -6.69 5.97 -6.38
N SER A 242 -7.43 7.00 -6.75
CA SER A 242 -8.44 7.67 -5.92
C SER A 242 -9.71 7.96 -6.75
N SER A 243 -10.78 8.45 -6.10
CA SER A 243 -12.02 8.75 -6.79
C SER A 243 -11.88 9.96 -7.72
N LEU A 244 -12.39 9.87 -8.95
CA LEU A 244 -12.50 11.02 -9.87
C LEU A 244 -13.34 12.17 -9.29
N ASP A 245 -14.27 11.87 -8.38
CA ASP A 245 -15.14 12.87 -7.78
C ASP A 245 -14.49 13.63 -6.61
N ASN A 246 -13.27 13.22 -6.18
CA ASN A 246 -12.52 13.89 -5.12
C ASN A 246 -11.23 14.53 -5.66
N ALA A 247 -11.41 15.58 -6.47
CA ALA A 247 -10.29 16.28 -7.09
C ALA A 247 -9.32 16.90 -6.07
N ALA A 248 -9.82 17.30 -4.89
CA ALA A 248 -8.98 17.85 -3.83
C ALA A 248 -8.00 16.80 -3.30
N LEU A 249 -8.47 15.57 -3.06
CA LEU A 249 -7.61 14.45 -2.66
C LEU A 249 -6.59 14.10 -3.75
N GLY A 250 -7.03 14.02 -5.01
CA GLY A 250 -6.12 13.75 -6.13
C GLY A 250 -4.97 14.76 -6.21
N LYS A 251 -5.30 16.05 -6.09
CA LYS A 251 -4.31 17.14 -6.08
C LYS A 251 -3.37 17.04 -4.87
N ALA A 252 -3.91 16.81 -3.67
CA ALA A 252 -3.11 16.66 -2.46
C ALA A 252 -2.12 15.48 -2.58
N LEU A 253 -2.57 14.33 -3.10
CA LEU A 253 -1.69 13.19 -3.38
C LEU A 253 -0.53 13.56 -4.30
N ASP A 254 -0.80 14.31 -5.38
CA ASP A 254 0.23 14.71 -6.33
C ASP A 254 1.26 15.65 -5.70
N GLU A 255 0.81 16.63 -4.92
CA GLU A 255 1.69 17.60 -4.25
C GLU A 255 2.51 16.92 -3.14
N ASP A 256 1.91 16.04 -2.35
CA ASP A 256 2.59 15.28 -1.30
C ASP A 256 3.63 14.30 -1.87
N ILE A 257 3.28 13.54 -2.91
CA ILE A 257 4.21 12.62 -3.57
C ILE A 257 5.40 13.39 -4.15
N THR A 258 5.12 14.54 -4.79
CA THR A 258 6.18 15.41 -5.33
C THR A 258 7.12 15.88 -4.22
N LYS A 259 6.57 16.39 -3.11
CA LYS A 259 7.34 16.81 -1.95
C LYS A 259 8.18 15.68 -1.36
N LEU A 260 7.58 14.49 -1.15
CA LEU A 260 8.29 13.32 -0.60
C LEU A 260 9.35 12.76 -1.56
N ARG A 261 9.26 13.04 -2.85
CA ARG A 261 10.33 12.77 -3.81
C ARG A 261 11.46 13.79 -3.66
N GLU A 262 11.13 15.09 -3.68
CA GLU A 262 12.10 16.19 -3.59
C GLU A 262 12.92 16.15 -2.30
N ASP A 263 12.33 15.77 -1.16
CA ASP A 263 13.03 15.65 0.12
C ASP A 263 13.79 14.31 0.29
N GLY A 264 13.72 13.43 -0.70
CA GLY A 264 14.42 12.15 -0.76
C GLY A 264 13.75 11.04 0.07
N THR A 265 12.54 11.22 0.56
CA THR A 265 11.80 10.19 1.31
C THR A 265 11.52 8.98 0.44
N ILE A 266 11.02 9.16 -0.80
CA ILE A 266 10.77 8.04 -1.73
C ILE A 266 12.05 7.24 -1.98
N LYS A 267 13.18 7.92 -2.22
CA LYS A 267 14.48 7.28 -2.39
C LYS A 267 14.85 6.38 -1.20
N LYS A 268 14.72 6.92 0.02
CA LYS A 268 15.02 6.16 1.27
C LYS A 268 14.09 4.96 1.45
N LEU A 269 12.81 5.08 1.06
CA LEU A 269 11.87 3.97 1.11
C LEU A 269 12.26 2.86 0.14
N LEU A 270 12.62 3.18 -1.10
CA LEU A 270 13.10 2.20 -2.08
C LEU A 270 14.34 1.47 -1.56
N GLU A 271 15.34 2.21 -1.06
CA GLU A 271 16.57 1.65 -0.48
C GLU A 271 16.27 0.73 0.73
N LYS A 272 15.33 1.12 1.60
CA LYS A 272 14.88 0.31 2.75
C LYS A 272 14.42 -1.08 2.33
N TYR A 273 13.72 -1.17 1.21
CA TYR A 273 13.20 -2.44 0.67
C TYR A 273 14.18 -3.12 -0.31
N GLY A 274 15.36 -2.54 -0.52
CA GLY A 274 16.40 -3.12 -1.39
C GLY A 274 16.11 -2.96 -2.87
N ILE A 275 15.33 -1.95 -3.23
CA ILE A 275 15.02 -1.58 -4.61
C ILE A 275 15.97 -0.47 -5.07
N ASP A 276 16.36 -0.52 -6.34
CA ASP A 276 17.21 0.51 -6.93
C ASP A 276 16.51 1.88 -6.83
N PRO A 277 17.11 2.86 -6.15
CA PRO A 277 16.48 4.16 -5.94
C PRO A 277 16.28 4.96 -7.24
N SER A 278 16.96 4.60 -8.33
CA SER A 278 16.78 5.27 -9.62
C SER A 278 15.38 5.12 -10.21
N VAL A 279 14.66 4.04 -9.84
CA VAL A 279 13.26 3.86 -10.25
C VAL A 279 12.32 4.90 -9.62
N GLY A 280 12.76 5.59 -8.56
CA GLY A 280 12.03 6.68 -7.91
C GLY A 280 11.93 7.96 -8.75
N GLU A 281 12.63 8.01 -9.88
CA GLU A 281 12.58 9.11 -10.85
C GLU A 281 11.85 8.67 -12.14
N PRO A 282 10.53 8.41 -12.05
CA PRO A 282 9.79 7.80 -13.15
C PRO A 282 9.51 8.73 -14.33
N GLY A 283 9.82 10.03 -14.20
CA GLY A 283 9.49 11.05 -15.20
C GLY A 283 8.01 11.44 -15.20
N ALA A 284 7.58 12.06 -16.30
CA ALA A 284 6.19 12.47 -16.47
C ALA A 284 5.23 11.25 -16.52
N PRO A 285 3.97 11.42 -16.08
CA PRO A 285 2.97 10.35 -16.18
C PRO A 285 2.83 9.82 -17.60
N SER A 286 2.92 8.51 -17.77
CA SER A 286 2.72 7.79 -19.02
C SER A 286 1.72 6.64 -18.83
N GLU A 287 1.03 6.26 -19.89
CA GLU A 287 0.06 5.17 -19.90
C GLU A 287 0.63 3.94 -20.62
N LEU A 288 0.36 2.76 -20.02
CA LEU A 288 0.61 1.49 -20.67
C LEU A 288 -0.48 1.17 -21.70
#